data_48d0dbbcfaf32ce166cb505a2c20cbef
#
_entry.id   48d0dbbcfaf32ce166cb505a2c20cbef
#
_cell.length_a   1.000
_cell.length_b   1.000
_cell.length_c   1.000
_cell.angle_alpha   90.00
_cell.angle_beta   90.00
_cell.angle_gamma   90.00
#
_symmetry.space_group_name_H-M   'P 1'
#
loop_
_entity.id
_entity.type
_entity.pdbx_description
1 polymer ?
#
loop_
_entity_poly.entity_id
_entity_poly.type
_entity_poly.pdbx_seq_one_letter_code
_entity_poly.pdbx_strand_id
1 'polypeptide(L)'
;VIDGRVGFIGSLNLIDRGYLMPNHRRAGRQWVDTFIELEGPIVTSMESLFAVDWYTESGELIDLHTAAALPSPHGEDVNLVQLLPSGPGYQTEPNLRSFNSLIHHASERLILCSPYFVPDESLLEAVTTACYRGIRVDLLVGEKADQFMVNHAQSSYYQALLEAGVRI
;
A
#
# COMPACT_ATOMS: atom_id res chain seq x y z
N VAL A 1 -7.33 -1.13 14.69
CA VAL A 1 -7.72 0.00 15.56
C VAL A 1 -7.76 -0.47 17.00
N ILE A 2 -7.31 0.35 17.93
CA ILE A 2 -7.31 0.07 19.36
C ILE A 2 -8.06 1.20 20.07
N ASP A 3 -9.13 0.84 20.77
CA ASP A 3 -9.98 1.73 21.58
C ASP A 3 -10.46 3.00 20.85
N GLY A 4 -10.58 2.97 19.53
CA GLY A 4 -10.95 4.12 18.70
C GLY A 4 -9.94 5.28 18.74
N ARG A 5 -8.72 5.06 19.26
CA ARG A 5 -7.70 6.11 19.49
C ARG A 5 -6.47 5.95 18.63
N VAL A 6 -6.02 4.72 18.45
CA VAL A 6 -4.80 4.40 17.70
C VAL A 6 -5.14 3.43 16.58
N GLY A 7 -4.69 3.75 15.39
CA GLY A 7 -4.81 2.90 14.22
C GLY A 7 -3.44 2.46 13.72
N PHE A 8 -3.36 1.25 13.22
CA PHE A 8 -2.16 0.73 12.56
C PHE A 8 -2.49 0.27 11.16
N ILE A 9 -1.67 0.64 10.20
CA ILE A 9 -1.78 0.20 8.81
C ILE A 9 -0.40 -0.10 8.25
N GLY A 10 -0.29 -1.17 7.47
CA GLY A 10 1.00 -1.56 6.88
C GLY A 10 0.96 -2.91 6.21
N SER A 11 2.13 -3.41 5.86
CA SER A 11 2.31 -4.70 5.19
C SER A 11 2.42 -5.89 6.15
N LEU A 12 2.57 -5.64 7.45
CA LEU A 12 2.77 -6.68 8.46
C LEU A 12 1.53 -7.56 8.62
N ASN A 13 1.67 -8.84 8.39
CA ASN A 13 0.67 -9.85 8.72
C ASN A 13 0.84 -10.32 10.17
N LEU A 14 -0.27 -10.65 10.84
CA LEU A 14 -0.27 -11.27 12.17
C LEU A 14 0.14 -12.75 12.07
N ILE A 15 1.39 -12.99 11.75
CA ILE A 15 1.93 -14.29 11.43
C ILE A 15 3.36 -14.42 11.96
N ASP A 16 3.78 -15.64 12.33
CA ASP A 16 5.15 -15.88 12.75
C ASP A 16 6.13 -15.53 11.61
N ARG A 17 7.23 -14.89 11.98
CA ARG A 17 8.36 -14.63 11.06
C ARG A 17 8.85 -15.89 10.33
N GLY A 18 8.62 -17.06 10.93
CA GLY A 18 8.94 -18.35 10.37
C GLY A 18 7.92 -18.95 9.41
N TYR A 19 6.86 -18.25 9.09
CA TYR A 19 5.80 -18.65 8.15
C TYR A 19 6.30 -19.07 6.77
N LEU A 20 7.51 -18.75 6.44
CA LEU A 20 8.13 -19.15 5.19
C LEU A 20 8.18 -20.68 5.06
N MET A 21 7.83 -21.18 3.88
CA MET A 21 8.01 -22.59 3.53
C MET A 21 9.44 -23.07 3.86
N PRO A 22 9.66 -24.36 4.18
CA PRO A 22 10.97 -24.88 4.60
C PRO A 22 12.14 -24.51 3.64
N ASN A 23 11.89 -24.45 2.35
CA ASN A 23 12.85 -24.00 1.34
C ASN A 23 13.21 -22.51 1.47
N HIS A 24 12.26 -21.66 1.86
CA HIS A 24 12.48 -20.23 2.08
C HIS A 24 13.32 -20.00 3.36
N ARG A 25 13.03 -20.75 4.43
CA ARG A 25 13.86 -20.75 5.65
C ARG A 25 15.31 -21.13 5.36
N ARG A 26 15.53 -22.18 4.57
CA ARG A 26 16.88 -22.59 4.16
C ARG A 26 17.61 -21.56 3.32
N ALA A 27 16.87 -20.78 2.53
CA ALA A 27 17.41 -19.69 1.73
C ALA A 27 17.66 -18.39 2.53
N GLY A 28 17.37 -18.37 3.83
CA GLY A 28 17.56 -17.19 4.69
C GLY A 28 16.66 -16.01 4.33
N ARG A 29 15.52 -16.25 3.69
CA ARG A 29 14.57 -15.18 3.34
C ARG A 29 13.92 -14.63 4.61
N GLN A 30 13.78 -13.31 4.65
CA GLN A 30 13.07 -12.61 5.71
C GLN A 30 12.14 -11.58 5.11
N TRP A 31 10.95 -11.45 5.72
CA TRP A 31 10.03 -10.34 5.41
C TRP A 31 10.57 -9.05 6.02
N VAL A 32 10.51 -7.99 5.24
CA VAL A 32 10.76 -6.62 5.70
C VAL A 32 9.46 -5.86 5.51
N ASP A 33 8.83 -5.55 6.61
CA ASP A 33 7.52 -4.93 6.63
C ASP A 33 7.62 -3.46 7.05
N THR A 34 6.68 -2.66 6.54
CA THR A 34 6.48 -1.27 6.96
C THR A 34 5.14 -1.17 7.66
N PHE A 35 5.12 -0.49 8.79
CA PHE A 35 3.94 -0.30 9.61
C PHE A 35 3.87 1.15 10.07
N ILE A 36 2.70 1.75 9.98
CA ILE A 36 2.47 3.14 10.37
C ILE A 36 1.47 3.14 11.52
N GLU A 37 1.82 3.81 12.61
CA GLU A 37 0.92 4.14 13.69
C GLU A 37 0.28 5.49 13.43
N LEU A 38 -1.03 5.57 13.60
CA LEU A 38 -1.85 6.73 13.31
C LEU A 38 -2.70 7.07 14.53
N GLU A 39 -2.77 8.35 14.85
CA GLU A 39 -3.65 8.92 15.87
C GLU A 39 -4.51 10.05 15.28
N GLY A 40 -5.58 10.41 15.97
CA GLY A 40 -6.44 11.51 15.57
C GLY A 40 -7.62 11.10 14.70
N PRO A 41 -8.26 12.03 13.97
CA PRO A 41 -9.53 11.80 13.28
C PRO A 41 -9.50 10.69 12.24
N ILE A 42 -8.34 10.38 11.68
CA ILE A 42 -8.17 9.29 10.69
C ILE A 42 -8.55 7.92 11.28
N VAL A 43 -8.37 7.73 12.58
CA VAL A 43 -8.69 6.47 13.26
C VAL A 43 -10.17 6.16 13.19
N THR A 44 -11.03 7.19 13.30
CA THR A 44 -12.48 7.03 13.10
C THR A 44 -12.83 6.54 11.70
N SER A 45 -12.13 7.03 10.69
CA SER A 45 -12.32 6.55 9.31
C SER A 45 -11.89 5.09 9.14
N MET A 46 -10.79 4.69 9.81
CA MET A 46 -10.33 3.29 9.80
C MET A 46 -11.33 2.38 10.52
N GLU A 47 -11.88 2.81 11.63
CA GLU A 47 -12.90 2.05 12.38
C GLU A 47 -14.19 1.92 11.57
N SER A 48 -14.62 2.99 10.91
CA SER A 48 -15.79 2.97 10.02
C SER A 48 -15.61 2.00 8.86
N LEU A 49 -14.42 1.96 8.26
CA LEU A 49 -14.11 1.01 7.18
C LEU A 49 -14.18 -0.43 7.71
N PHE A 50 -13.58 -0.70 8.85
CA PHE A 50 -13.65 -2.01 9.49
C PHE A 50 -15.11 -2.45 9.76
N ALA A 51 -15.95 -1.54 10.23
CA ALA A 51 -17.36 -1.83 10.50
C ALA A 51 -18.14 -2.19 9.22
N VAL A 52 -17.83 -1.53 8.10
CA VAL A 52 -18.42 -1.86 6.79
C VAL A 52 -17.97 -3.23 6.32
N ASP A 53 -16.69 -3.54 6.44
CA ASP A 53 -16.14 -4.86 6.06
C ASP A 53 -16.72 -5.96 6.95
N TRP A 54 -16.81 -5.72 8.26
CA TRP A 54 -17.41 -6.66 9.21
C TRP A 54 -18.87 -6.95 8.87
N TYR A 55 -19.65 -5.90 8.64
CA TYR A 55 -21.05 -6.05 8.26
C TYR A 55 -21.23 -6.82 6.95
N THR A 56 -20.38 -6.58 5.99
CA THR A 56 -20.43 -7.24 4.68
C THR A 56 -20.18 -8.76 4.80
N GLU A 57 -19.28 -9.16 5.69
CA GLU A 57 -18.93 -10.56 5.88
C GLU A 57 -19.86 -11.29 6.87
N SER A 58 -20.29 -10.62 7.94
CA SER A 58 -21.03 -11.26 9.04
C SER A 58 -22.53 -10.94 9.06
N GLY A 59 -22.95 -9.84 8.45
CA GLY A 59 -24.31 -9.28 8.59
C GLY A 59 -24.56 -8.64 9.96
N GLU A 60 -23.54 -8.53 10.81
CA GLU A 60 -23.65 -8.04 12.18
C GLU A 60 -23.22 -6.57 12.26
N LEU A 61 -24.04 -5.74 12.89
CA LEU A 61 -23.69 -4.34 13.17
C LEU A 61 -22.84 -4.27 14.44
N ILE A 62 -21.73 -3.58 14.36
CA ILE A 62 -20.89 -3.26 15.51
C ILE A 62 -21.03 -1.79 15.88
N ASP A 63 -21.04 -1.51 17.19
CA ASP A 63 -21.02 -0.14 17.69
C ASP A 63 -19.65 0.48 17.47
N LEU A 64 -19.62 1.59 16.74
CA LEU A 64 -18.40 2.38 16.60
C LEU A 64 -18.16 3.16 17.89
N HIS A 65 -16.89 3.25 18.29
CA HIS A 65 -16.53 4.16 19.34
C HIS A 65 -16.90 5.57 18.86
N THR A 66 -17.89 6.16 19.53
CA THR A 66 -18.20 7.57 19.27
C THR A 66 -16.91 8.32 19.53
N ALA A 67 -16.37 8.98 18.52
CA ALA A 67 -15.20 9.83 18.68
C ALA A 67 -15.56 10.91 19.71
N ALA A 68 -15.44 10.54 20.98
CA ALA A 68 -15.45 11.51 22.06
C ALA A 68 -14.33 12.45 21.69
N ALA A 69 -14.71 13.65 21.27
CA ALA A 69 -13.90 14.72 20.75
C ALA A 69 -12.40 14.44 20.89
N LEU A 70 -11.83 13.70 19.93
CA LEU A 70 -10.39 13.59 19.86
C LEU A 70 -9.89 15.02 19.79
N PRO A 71 -9.02 15.47 20.68
CA PRO A 71 -8.53 16.82 20.63
C PRO A 71 -8.02 17.05 19.21
N SER A 72 -8.55 18.09 18.57
CA SER A 72 -8.00 18.50 17.28
C SER A 72 -6.50 18.67 17.48
N PRO A 73 -5.65 18.08 16.64
CA PRO A 73 -4.23 18.23 16.80
C PRO A 73 -3.91 19.73 16.77
N HIS A 74 -3.48 20.26 17.91
CA HIS A 74 -3.03 21.63 18.04
C HIS A 74 -1.50 21.61 18.04
N GLY A 75 -0.88 22.10 16.96
CA GLY A 75 0.56 22.21 16.91
C GLY A 75 1.11 22.25 15.47
N GLU A 76 2.41 22.49 15.36
CA GLU A 76 3.12 22.55 14.08
C GLU A 76 3.35 21.16 13.44
N ASP A 77 3.08 20.07 14.17
CA ASP A 77 3.31 18.69 13.75
C ASP A 77 2.02 17.97 13.26
N VAL A 78 1.18 18.67 12.53
CA VAL A 78 -0.04 18.08 11.97
C VAL A 78 0.26 17.51 10.58
N ASN A 79 0.13 16.18 10.44
CA ASN A 79 0.22 15.51 9.16
C ASN A 79 -1.16 15.39 8.52
N LEU A 80 -1.28 15.74 7.25
CA LEU A 80 -2.48 15.49 6.47
C LEU A 80 -2.48 14.02 6.00
N VAL A 81 -3.46 13.27 6.46
CA VAL A 81 -3.62 11.84 6.12
C VAL A 81 -5.00 11.61 5.54
N GLN A 82 -5.07 10.87 4.45
CA GLN A 82 -6.31 10.45 3.82
C GLN A 82 -6.35 8.92 3.73
N LEU A 83 -7.44 8.32 4.22
CA LEU A 83 -7.74 6.91 3.99
C LEU A 83 -8.45 6.76 2.65
N LEU A 84 -7.92 5.91 1.79
CA LEU A 84 -8.49 5.62 0.49
C LEU A 84 -8.79 4.13 0.37
N PRO A 85 -10.01 3.70 0.71
CA PRO A 85 -10.37 2.29 0.63
C PRO A 85 -10.49 1.83 -0.82
N SER A 86 -10.16 0.56 -1.04
CA SER A 86 -10.23 -0.10 -2.34
C SER A 86 -10.50 -1.58 -2.14
N GLY A 87 -11.18 -2.22 -3.08
CA GLY A 87 -11.50 -3.64 -3.02
C GLY A 87 -12.90 -3.94 -3.55
N PRO A 88 -13.45 -5.12 -3.24
CA PRO A 88 -14.82 -5.49 -3.62
C PRO A 88 -15.82 -4.42 -3.14
N GLY A 89 -16.71 -3.99 -4.02
CA GLY A 89 -17.67 -2.91 -3.73
C GLY A 89 -17.22 -1.51 -4.19
N TYR A 90 -15.95 -1.31 -4.48
CA TYR A 90 -15.41 -0.04 -5.02
C TYR A 90 -15.20 -0.13 -6.53
N GLN A 91 -16.24 0.11 -7.33
CA GLN A 91 -16.23 -0.06 -8.79
C GLN A 91 -15.26 0.87 -9.54
N THR A 92 -14.82 1.95 -8.90
CA THR A 92 -14.00 2.99 -9.56
C THR A 92 -12.51 2.82 -9.37
N GLU A 93 -12.06 1.76 -8.71
CA GLU A 93 -10.63 1.49 -8.41
C GLU A 93 -9.91 2.73 -7.86
N PRO A 94 -10.35 3.28 -6.72
CA PRO A 94 -9.92 4.59 -6.27
C PRO A 94 -8.42 4.65 -5.95
N ASN A 95 -7.81 3.55 -5.46
CA ASN A 95 -6.39 3.48 -5.19
C ASN A 95 -5.56 3.53 -6.48
N LEU A 96 -5.92 2.79 -7.53
CA LEU A 96 -5.23 2.83 -8.82
C LEU A 96 -5.25 4.24 -9.42
N ARG A 97 -6.43 4.89 -9.39
CA ARG A 97 -6.57 6.28 -9.86
C ARG A 97 -5.72 7.26 -9.05
N SER A 98 -5.65 7.07 -7.73
CA SER A 98 -4.79 7.88 -6.87
C SER A 98 -3.32 7.67 -7.16
N PHE A 99 -2.86 6.43 -7.32
CA PHE A 99 -1.47 6.15 -7.70
C PHE A 99 -1.11 6.79 -9.03
N ASN A 100 -1.94 6.62 -10.06
CA ASN A 100 -1.73 7.26 -11.35
C ASN A 100 -1.66 8.79 -11.23
N SER A 101 -2.58 9.39 -10.46
CA SER A 101 -2.57 10.83 -10.21
C SER A 101 -1.28 11.29 -9.51
N LEU A 102 -0.85 10.60 -8.46
CA LEU A 102 0.39 10.92 -7.74
C LEU A 102 1.62 10.80 -8.64
N ILE A 103 1.69 9.77 -9.48
CA ILE A 103 2.79 9.56 -10.43
C ILE A 103 2.82 10.67 -11.47
N HIS A 104 1.66 11.06 -12.00
CA HIS A 104 1.58 12.15 -12.97
C HIS A 104 1.96 13.52 -12.37
N HIS A 105 1.73 13.72 -11.07
CA HIS A 105 2.10 14.96 -10.38
C HIS A 105 3.51 14.95 -9.78
N ALA A 106 4.21 13.82 -9.83
CA ALA A 106 5.60 13.77 -9.37
C ALA A 106 6.46 14.74 -10.19
N SER A 107 7.31 15.53 -9.51
CA SER A 107 8.12 16.59 -10.11
C SER A 107 9.63 16.36 -10.03
N GLU A 108 10.10 15.54 -9.08
CA GLU A 108 11.55 15.35 -8.85
C GLU A 108 11.93 13.87 -8.80
N ARG A 109 11.25 13.13 -7.96
CA ARG A 109 11.57 11.72 -7.70
C ARG A 109 10.35 10.92 -7.36
N LEU A 110 10.32 9.68 -7.87
CA LEU A 110 9.32 8.68 -7.54
C LEU A 110 10.03 7.44 -6.98
N ILE A 111 9.58 6.97 -5.83
CA ILE A 111 10.03 5.70 -5.24
C ILE A 111 8.81 4.81 -5.13
N LEU A 112 8.87 3.68 -5.82
CA LEU A 112 7.86 2.63 -5.76
C LEU A 112 8.46 1.44 -5.00
N CYS A 113 7.71 0.89 -4.05
CA CYS A 113 8.11 -0.30 -3.30
C CYS A 113 6.98 -1.31 -3.33
N SER A 114 7.21 -2.45 -3.94
CA SER A 114 6.24 -3.53 -4.01
C SER A 114 6.95 -4.87 -4.12
N PRO A 115 6.55 -5.89 -3.37
CA PRO A 115 7.08 -7.23 -3.57
C PRO A 115 6.57 -7.87 -4.87
N TYR A 116 5.47 -7.34 -5.44
CA TYR A 116 4.74 -7.90 -6.57
C TYR A 116 4.33 -6.80 -7.55
N PHE A 117 5.29 -6.22 -8.24
CA PHE A 117 5.02 -5.16 -9.20
C PHE A 117 4.54 -5.75 -10.53
N VAL A 118 3.25 -5.95 -10.63
CA VAL A 118 2.54 -6.40 -11.84
C VAL A 118 1.52 -5.31 -12.19
N PRO A 119 1.96 -4.23 -12.87
CA PRO A 119 1.10 -3.09 -13.16
C PRO A 119 0.08 -3.43 -14.24
N ASP A 120 -1.08 -2.80 -14.19
CA ASP A 120 -1.96 -2.69 -15.33
C ASP A 120 -1.37 -1.71 -16.37
N GLU A 121 -2.02 -1.59 -17.52
CA GLU A 121 -1.55 -0.74 -18.60
C GLU A 121 -1.45 0.72 -18.19
N SER A 122 -2.42 1.23 -17.44
CA SER A 122 -2.48 2.64 -17.02
C SER A 122 -1.36 3.00 -16.05
N LEU A 123 -1.05 2.12 -15.11
CA LEU A 123 0.04 2.31 -14.14
C LEU A 123 1.41 2.19 -14.82
N LEU A 124 1.57 1.24 -15.74
CA LEU A 124 2.80 1.09 -16.52
C LEU A 124 3.07 2.35 -17.35
N GLU A 125 2.04 2.87 -18.03
CA GLU A 125 2.13 4.10 -18.80
C GLU A 125 2.49 5.30 -17.93
N ALA A 126 1.85 5.45 -16.76
CA ALA A 126 2.14 6.54 -15.83
C ALA A 126 3.61 6.51 -15.37
N VAL A 127 4.13 5.33 -15.01
CA VAL A 127 5.52 5.15 -14.53
C VAL A 127 6.54 5.44 -15.64
N THR A 128 6.33 4.91 -16.84
CA THR A 128 7.24 5.14 -17.98
C THR A 128 7.19 6.61 -18.43
N THR A 129 6.00 7.21 -18.47
CA THR A 129 5.83 8.64 -18.76
C THR A 129 6.54 9.53 -17.74
N ALA A 130 6.55 9.17 -16.45
CA ALA A 130 7.32 9.91 -15.45
C ALA A 130 8.81 9.92 -15.80
N CYS A 131 9.38 8.79 -16.23
CA CYS A 131 10.77 8.72 -16.69
C CYS A 131 11.01 9.63 -17.92
N TYR A 132 10.12 9.60 -18.92
CA TYR A 132 10.23 10.44 -20.13
C TYR A 132 10.11 11.94 -19.82
N ARG A 133 9.43 12.29 -18.73
CA ARG A 133 9.41 13.68 -18.20
C ARG A 133 10.69 14.06 -17.47
N GLY A 134 11.65 13.16 -17.33
CA GLY A 134 12.90 13.39 -16.62
C GLY A 134 12.82 13.15 -15.11
N ILE A 135 11.74 12.57 -14.62
CA ILE A 135 11.60 12.21 -13.19
C ILE A 135 12.47 10.99 -12.90
N ARG A 136 13.21 11.03 -11.84
CA ARG A 136 13.94 9.86 -11.36
C ARG A 136 12.98 8.86 -10.73
N VAL A 137 12.88 7.67 -11.32
CA VAL A 137 12.03 6.59 -10.82
C VAL A 137 12.89 5.45 -10.29
N ASP A 138 12.73 5.14 -9.02
CA ASP A 138 13.35 4.00 -8.35
C ASP A 138 12.24 2.99 -8.00
N LEU A 139 12.33 1.75 -8.50
CA LEU A 139 11.42 0.66 -8.17
C LEU A 139 12.14 -0.38 -7.31
N LEU A 140 11.66 -0.56 -6.09
CA LEU A 140 12.17 -1.54 -5.13
C LEU A 140 11.30 -2.78 -5.17
N VAL A 141 11.89 -3.91 -5.54
CA VAL A 141 11.24 -5.22 -5.59
C VAL A 141 12.05 -6.24 -4.81
N GLY A 142 11.43 -7.38 -4.47
CA GLY A 142 12.16 -8.46 -3.82
C GLY A 142 13.13 -9.17 -4.79
N GLU A 143 14.41 -9.26 -4.44
CA GLU A 143 15.40 -10.04 -5.22
C GLU A 143 15.00 -11.50 -5.37
N LYS A 144 14.41 -12.08 -4.34
CA LYS A 144 13.98 -13.47 -4.31
C LYS A 144 12.49 -13.54 -4.05
N ALA A 145 11.73 -13.75 -5.10
CA ALA A 145 10.28 -13.90 -4.97
C ALA A 145 9.91 -15.16 -4.18
N ASP A 146 8.86 -15.05 -3.39
CA ASP A 146 8.24 -16.15 -2.66
C ASP A 146 7.25 -16.93 -3.53
N GLN A 147 6.73 -16.30 -4.60
CA GLN A 147 5.76 -16.86 -5.52
C GLN A 147 6.32 -16.92 -6.94
N PHE A 148 6.49 -18.14 -7.44
CA PHE A 148 7.08 -18.41 -8.76
C PHE A 148 6.31 -17.72 -9.91
N MET A 149 4.99 -17.86 -9.96
CA MET A 149 4.18 -17.28 -11.04
C MET A 149 4.18 -15.76 -11.03
N VAL A 150 4.10 -15.16 -9.84
CA VAL A 150 4.14 -13.71 -9.69
C VAL A 150 5.49 -13.16 -10.11
N ASN A 151 6.57 -13.87 -9.82
CA ASN A 151 7.91 -13.49 -10.26
C ASN A 151 8.04 -13.46 -11.78
N HIS A 152 7.48 -14.46 -12.46
CA HIS A 152 7.46 -14.47 -13.93
C HIS A 152 6.62 -13.32 -14.49
N ALA A 153 5.43 -13.09 -13.95
CA ALA A 153 4.60 -11.96 -14.36
C ALA A 153 5.32 -10.62 -14.17
N GLN A 154 5.94 -10.40 -13.01
CA GLN A 154 6.70 -9.19 -12.71
C GLN A 154 7.90 -9.02 -13.65
N SER A 155 8.64 -10.11 -13.92
CA SER A 155 9.82 -10.07 -14.78
C SER A 155 9.49 -9.68 -16.22
N SER A 156 8.27 -9.93 -16.71
CA SER A 156 7.87 -9.54 -18.07
C SER A 156 7.83 -8.04 -18.29
N TYR A 157 7.72 -7.25 -17.23
CA TYR A 157 7.70 -5.79 -17.29
C TYR A 157 9.08 -5.14 -17.18
N TYR A 158 10.10 -5.87 -16.72
CA TYR A 158 11.42 -5.29 -16.45
C TYR A 158 12.07 -4.68 -17.68
N GLN A 159 11.95 -5.32 -18.83
CA GLN A 159 12.53 -4.78 -20.05
C GLN A 159 11.95 -3.40 -20.39
N ALA A 160 10.63 -3.27 -20.43
CA ALA A 160 9.97 -2.00 -20.74
C ALA A 160 10.29 -0.91 -19.71
N LEU A 161 10.34 -1.28 -18.43
CA LEU A 161 10.67 -0.34 -17.35
C LEU A 161 12.12 0.14 -17.45
N LEU A 162 13.08 -0.77 -17.68
CA LEU A 162 14.51 -0.42 -17.82
C LEU A 162 14.77 0.42 -19.07
N GLU A 163 14.12 0.09 -20.19
CA GLU A 163 14.21 0.87 -21.45
C GLU A 163 13.66 2.29 -21.26
N ALA A 164 12.63 2.49 -20.45
CA ALA A 164 12.09 3.80 -20.11
C ALA A 164 13.00 4.59 -19.14
N GLY A 165 13.94 3.93 -18.46
CA GLY A 165 14.86 4.55 -17.51
C GLY A 165 14.51 4.34 -16.05
N VAL A 166 13.59 3.43 -15.71
CA VAL A 166 13.32 3.04 -14.32
C VAL A 166 14.53 2.29 -13.76
N ARG A 167 14.88 2.59 -12.54
CA ARG A 167 15.95 1.92 -11.80
C ARG A 167 15.32 0.86 -10.89
N ILE A 168 15.66 -0.38 -11.12
CA ILE A 168 15.12 -1.55 -10.39
C ILE A 168 16.20 -2.13 -9.49
#